data_444155464fdb10a78bbfbd6a3a0a2380
#
_entry.id   444155464fdb10a78bbfbd6a3a0a2380
#
_cell.length_a   1.000
_cell.length_b   1.000
_cell.length_c   1.000
_cell.angle_alpha   90.00
_cell.angle_beta   90.00
_cell.angle_gamma   90.00
#
_symmetry.space_group_name_H-M   'P 1'
#
loop_
_entity.id
_entity.type
_entity.pdbx_description
1 polymer ?
#
loop_
_entity_poly.entity_id
_entity_poly.type
_entity_poly.pdbx_seq_one_letter_code
_entity_poly.pdbx_strand_id
1 'polypeptide(L)'
;MTGTQDRLFSPELTMSRAMLVTALYRMAGEPEPEAASQNGETQTQLEVSPFDDVPQGAWFYKPVLWGVREGVVKGVGEGRFAPDAAVTREELAVILYRMAGAPTGDGKERAIDRFADAGEVSPWAVEGMEWALDRKILTGRDGMILAPGESASRAEVAAMLSRFMDTWDSDDNPFGSSNASDPVVRPENPLG
;
A
#
# COMPACT_ATOMS: atom_id res chain seq x y z
N MET A 1 -11.37 -0.39 4.81
CA MET A 1 -11.09 -1.42 5.85
C MET A 1 -12.40 -1.94 6.42
N THR A 2 -12.58 -3.24 6.48
CA THR A 2 -13.74 -3.85 7.12
C THR A 2 -13.52 -3.94 8.63
N GLY A 3 -14.59 -3.84 9.42
CA GLY A 3 -14.54 -4.01 10.88
C GLY A 3 -14.19 -5.44 11.29
N THR A 4 -13.81 -5.61 12.54
CA THR A 4 -13.69 -6.90 13.23
C THR A 4 -15.09 -7.36 13.68
N GLN A 5 -15.20 -8.41 14.51
CA GLN A 5 -16.49 -8.87 15.04
C GLN A 5 -17.32 -7.69 15.59
N ASP A 6 -18.66 -7.75 15.44
CA ASP A 6 -19.62 -6.75 15.90
C ASP A 6 -19.49 -5.33 15.30
N ARG A 7 -18.95 -5.21 14.08
CA ARG A 7 -18.75 -3.91 13.39
C ARG A 7 -17.77 -2.97 14.11
N LEU A 8 -16.92 -3.48 14.98
CA LEU A 8 -15.90 -2.71 15.66
C LEU A 8 -14.68 -2.50 14.75
N PHE A 9 -14.14 -1.30 14.70
CA PHE A 9 -12.92 -0.99 13.95
C PHE A 9 -11.67 -1.59 14.61
N SER A 10 -11.67 -1.71 15.97
CA SER A 10 -10.55 -2.23 16.78
C SER A 10 -9.21 -1.56 16.42
N PRO A 11 -9.07 -0.26 16.70
CA PRO A 11 -7.94 0.56 16.24
C PRO A 11 -6.57 0.07 16.72
N GLU A 12 -6.52 -0.53 17.90
CA GLU A 12 -5.30 -0.99 18.56
C GLU A 12 -4.78 -2.35 18.04
N LEU A 13 -5.63 -3.10 17.31
CA LEU A 13 -5.16 -4.35 16.73
C LEU A 13 -4.16 -4.08 15.60
N THR A 14 -3.16 -4.95 15.48
CA THR A 14 -2.21 -4.91 14.38
C THR A 14 -2.87 -5.28 13.05
N MET A 15 -2.33 -4.78 11.97
CA MET A 15 -2.76 -5.15 10.61
C MET A 15 -1.82 -6.22 10.04
N SER A 16 -2.38 -7.28 9.45
CA SER A 16 -1.56 -8.26 8.77
C SER A 16 -1.15 -7.80 7.37
N ARG A 17 -0.08 -8.40 6.84
CA ARG A 17 0.43 -8.11 5.49
C ARG A 17 -0.63 -8.38 4.41
N ALA A 18 -1.40 -9.47 4.54
CA ALA A 18 -2.51 -9.76 3.63
C ALA A 18 -3.63 -8.71 3.70
N MET A 19 -3.96 -8.21 4.89
CA MET A 19 -4.94 -7.13 5.06
C MET A 19 -4.48 -5.84 4.41
N LEU A 20 -3.20 -5.48 4.58
CA LEU A 20 -2.64 -4.27 3.99
C LEU A 20 -2.68 -4.34 2.47
N VAL A 21 -2.12 -5.39 1.85
CA VAL A 21 -2.09 -5.49 0.39
C VAL A 21 -3.50 -5.53 -0.21
N THR A 22 -4.47 -6.13 0.49
CA THR A 22 -5.88 -6.11 0.05
C THR A 22 -6.49 -4.72 0.14
N ALA A 23 -6.14 -3.93 1.16
CA ALA A 23 -6.58 -2.54 1.24
C ALA A 23 -6.01 -1.71 0.08
N LEU A 24 -4.73 -1.87 -0.24
CA LEU A 24 -4.06 -1.19 -1.35
C LEU A 24 -4.63 -1.60 -2.71
N TYR A 25 -4.88 -2.89 -2.92
CA TYR A 25 -5.53 -3.42 -4.12
C TYR A 25 -6.90 -2.79 -4.36
N ARG A 26 -7.70 -2.65 -3.30
CA ARG A 26 -9.00 -1.96 -3.36
C ARG A 26 -8.87 -0.47 -3.62
N MET A 27 -7.88 0.19 -3.02
CA MET A 27 -7.60 1.60 -3.30
C MET A 27 -7.19 1.83 -4.76
N ALA A 28 -6.50 0.86 -5.38
CA ALA A 28 -6.16 0.88 -6.80
C ALA A 28 -7.34 0.54 -7.74
N GLY A 29 -8.55 0.34 -7.21
CA GLY A 29 -9.75 0.03 -8.00
C GLY A 29 -9.93 -1.45 -8.34
N GLU A 30 -9.27 -2.36 -7.60
CA GLU A 30 -9.32 -3.82 -7.82
C GLU A 30 -8.96 -4.21 -9.28
N PRO A 31 -7.82 -3.77 -9.80
CA PRO A 31 -7.50 -3.98 -11.21
C PRO A 31 -7.45 -5.47 -11.55
N GLU A 32 -8.27 -5.89 -12.50
CA GLU A 32 -8.19 -7.26 -13.03
C GLU A 32 -6.84 -7.45 -13.73
N PRO A 33 -6.25 -8.65 -13.68
CA PRO A 33 -5.06 -8.95 -14.45
C PRO A 33 -5.36 -8.70 -15.94
N GLU A 34 -4.55 -7.86 -16.59
CA GLU A 34 -4.65 -7.73 -18.03
C GLU A 34 -4.42 -9.11 -18.64
N ALA A 35 -5.43 -9.61 -19.35
CA ALA A 35 -5.29 -10.82 -20.14
C ALA A 35 -4.19 -10.55 -21.16
N ALA A 36 -3.06 -11.25 -21.06
CA ALA A 36 -2.01 -11.19 -22.06
C ALA A 36 -2.60 -11.63 -23.38
N SER A 37 -3.02 -10.68 -24.22
CA SER A 37 -3.50 -10.91 -25.58
C SER A 37 -2.31 -11.22 -26.47
N GLN A 38 -1.88 -12.48 -26.45
CA GLN A 38 -1.03 -13.01 -27.51
C GLN A 38 -1.89 -13.98 -28.33
N ASN A 39 -2.17 -13.55 -29.57
CA ASN A 39 -2.82 -14.36 -30.62
C ASN A 39 -4.31 -14.72 -30.46
N GLY A 40 -5.18 -13.83 -29.95
CA GLY A 40 -6.64 -13.97 -30.10
C GLY A 40 -7.31 -15.07 -29.24
N GLU A 41 -6.59 -15.77 -28.41
CA GLU A 41 -7.13 -16.66 -27.38
C GLU A 41 -6.98 -16.01 -26.02
N THR A 42 -8.10 -15.64 -25.40
CA THR A 42 -8.17 -15.14 -24.04
C THR A 42 -7.88 -16.30 -23.08
N GLN A 43 -6.63 -16.70 -22.96
CA GLN A 43 -6.22 -17.56 -21.85
C GLN A 43 -5.99 -16.66 -20.64
N THR A 44 -6.96 -16.63 -19.75
CA THR A 44 -6.76 -16.21 -18.37
C THR A 44 -5.81 -17.21 -17.75
N GLN A 45 -4.51 -17.07 -18.01
CA GLN A 45 -3.52 -17.79 -17.23
C GLN A 45 -3.66 -17.27 -15.80
N LEU A 46 -4.29 -18.09 -14.95
CA LEU A 46 -4.23 -17.90 -13.51
C LEU A 46 -2.74 -17.89 -13.14
N GLU A 47 -2.19 -16.70 -12.96
CA GLU A 47 -0.80 -16.55 -12.53
C GLU A 47 -0.62 -17.37 -11.25
N VAL A 48 0.35 -18.26 -11.25
CA VAL A 48 0.68 -19.06 -10.06
C VAL A 48 1.40 -18.13 -9.09
N SER A 49 0.99 -18.15 -7.83
CA SER A 49 1.67 -17.39 -6.79
C SER A 49 3.15 -17.79 -6.70
N PRO A 50 4.08 -16.84 -6.63
CA PRO A 50 5.48 -17.13 -6.35
C PRO A 50 5.73 -17.53 -4.89
N PHE A 51 4.68 -17.61 -4.05
CA PHE A 51 4.78 -17.90 -2.61
C PHE A 51 4.01 -19.15 -2.24
N ASP A 52 4.64 -20.02 -1.48
CA ASP A 52 4.08 -21.29 -1.02
C ASP A 52 2.91 -21.08 -0.02
N ASP A 53 2.92 -19.96 0.71
CA ASP A 53 1.93 -19.61 1.72
C ASP A 53 0.78 -18.72 1.19
N VAL A 54 0.65 -18.61 -0.14
CA VAL A 54 -0.42 -17.86 -0.82
C VAL A 54 -1.19 -18.81 -1.74
N PRO A 55 -2.08 -19.67 -1.20
CA PRO A 55 -2.83 -20.64 -1.99
C PRO A 55 -3.91 -19.94 -2.85
N GLN A 56 -4.20 -20.49 -4.02
CA GLN A 56 -5.13 -19.93 -5.01
C GLN A 56 -6.54 -19.62 -4.47
N GLY A 57 -7.01 -20.34 -3.46
CA GLY A 57 -8.31 -20.11 -2.82
C GLY A 57 -8.30 -19.06 -1.71
N ALA A 58 -7.17 -18.46 -1.37
CA ALA A 58 -7.09 -17.45 -0.32
C ALA A 58 -7.77 -16.15 -0.75
N TRP A 59 -8.45 -15.48 0.18
CA TRP A 59 -9.12 -14.19 -0.06
C TRP A 59 -8.15 -13.07 -0.46
N PHE A 60 -6.88 -13.22 -0.11
CA PHE A 60 -5.80 -12.30 -0.45
C PHE A 60 -4.99 -12.72 -1.68
N TYR A 61 -5.35 -13.82 -2.36
CA TYR A 61 -4.61 -14.34 -3.51
C TYR A 61 -4.43 -13.30 -4.62
N LYS A 62 -5.55 -12.80 -5.16
CA LYS A 62 -5.52 -11.76 -6.21
C LYS A 62 -4.79 -10.49 -5.77
N PRO A 63 -5.08 -9.92 -4.58
CA PRO A 63 -4.33 -8.77 -4.06
C PRO A 63 -2.82 -8.98 -3.98
N VAL A 64 -2.36 -10.15 -3.52
CA VAL A 64 -0.92 -10.44 -3.44
C VAL A 64 -0.29 -10.53 -4.82
N LEU A 65 -0.92 -11.25 -5.77
CA LEU A 65 -0.42 -11.33 -7.15
C LEU A 65 -0.32 -9.95 -7.80
N TRP A 66 -1.35 -9.14 -7.65
CA TRP A 66 -1.33 -7.75 -8.11
C TRP A 66 -0.16 -6.97 -7.48
N GLY A 67 -0.03 -7.01 -6.16
CA GLY A 67 1.00 -6.25 -5.47
C GLY A 67 2.43 -6.67 -5.83
N VAL A 68 2.64 -7.96 -6.16
CA VAL A 68 3.92 -8.46 -6.68
C VAL A 68 4.17 -7.97 -8.10
N ARG A 69 3.18 -8.06 -8.97
CA ARG A 69 3.27 -7.62 -10.37
C ARG A 69 3.59 -6.13 -10.47
N GLU A 70 2.91 -5.31 -9.68
CA GLU A 70 3.16 -3.86 -9.61
C GLU A 70 4.42 -3.50 -8.81
N GLY A 71 5.14 -4.48 -8.27
CA GLY A 71 6.34 -4.23 -7.46
C GLY A 71 6.07 -3.58 -6.10
N VAL A 72 4.80 -3.45 -5.69
CA VAL A 72 4.37 -2.83 -4.43
C VAL A 72 4.78 -3.67 -3.23
N VAL A 73 4.60 -5.00 -3.32
CA VAL A 73 4.99 -5.91 -2.25
C VAL A 73 6.02 -6.93 -2.73
N LYS A 74 6.81 -7.42 -1.77
CA LYS A 74 7.77 -8.51 -1.97
C LYS A 74 7.56 -9.58 -0.90
N GLY A 75 8.07 -10.78 -1.16
CA GLY A 75 8.15 -11.83 -0.14
C GLY A 75 9.15 -11.49 0.97
N VAL A 76 9.06 -12.26 2.05
CA VAL A 76 9.96 -12.15 3.22
C VAL A 76 11.18 -13.08 3.12
N GLY A 77 11.34 -13.74 2.01
CA GLY A 77 12.38 -14.76 1.75
C GLY A 77 11.81 -16.17 1.70
N GLU A 78 12.64 -17.13 1.30
CA GLU A 78 12.33 -18.58 1.29
C GLU A 78 11.00 -18.94 0.61
N GLY A 79 10.63 -18.23 -0.46
CA GLY A 79 9.36 -18.48 -1.16
C GLY A 79 8.10 -18.11 -0.36
N ARG A 80 8.20 -17.24 0.65
CA ARG A 80 7.08 -16.89 1.54
C ARG A 80 6.70 -15.42 1.44
N PHE A 81 5.40 -15.17 1.53
CA PHE A 81 4.80 -13.84 1.66
C PHE A 81 4.54 -13.45 3.12
N ALA A 82 4.31 -14.42 3.98
CA ALA A 82 3.89 -14.29 5.38
C ALA A 82 2.57 -13.48 5.53
N PRO A 83 1.43 -13.97 4.99
CA PRO A 83 0.17 -13.22 4.92
C PRO A 83 -0.37 -12.80 6.28
N ASP A 84 -0.19 -13.63 7.31
CA ASP A 84 -0.70 -13.40 8.67
C ASP A 84 0.27 -12.61 9.57
N ALA A 85 1.51 -12.39 9.13
CA ALA A 85 2.46 -11.60 9.88
C ALA A 85 1.97 -10.15 9.99
N ALA A 86 2.11 -9.56 11.17
CA ALA A 86 1.83 -8.13 11.36
C ALA A 86 2.80 -7.30 10.53
N VAL A 87 2.29 -6.30 9.81
CA VAL A 87 3.14 -5.37 9.07
C VAL A 87 3.85 -4.42 10.04
N THR A 88 5.16 -4.24 9.86
CA THR A 88 5.91 -3.27 10.65
C THR A 88 5.75 -1.85 10.08
N ARG A 89 6.12 -0.85 10.87
CA ARG A 89 6.03 0.57 10.46
C ARG A 89 6.97 0.88 9.29
N GLU A 90 8.19 0.31 9.29
CA GLU A 90 9.12 0.45 8.16
C GLU A 90 8.65 -0.30 6.92
N GLU A 91 8.08 -1.51 7.07
CA GLU A 91 7.47 -2.23 5.94
C GLU A 91 6.33 -1.44 5.30
N LEU A 92 5.45 -0.86 6.13
CA LEU A 92 4.34 -0.03 5.64
C LEU A 92 4.87 1.18 4.84
N ALA A 93 5.87 1.90 5.38
CA ALA A 93 6.47 3.03 4.69
C ALA A 93 7.06 2.63 3.33
N VAL A 94 7.79 1.52 3.26
CA VAL A 94 8.38 1.01 2.01
C VAL A 94 7.33 0.54 1.01
N ILE A 95 6.25 -0.07 1.47
CA ILE A 95 5.14 -0.49 0.61
C ILE A 95 4.46 0.73 -0.02
N LEU A 96 4.19 1.78 0.77
CA LEU A 96 3.61 3.03 0.25
C LEU A 96 4.57 3.77 -0.69
N TYR A 97 5.86 3.79 -0.38
CA TYR A 97 6.90 4.34 -1.25
C TYR A 97 6.93 3.66 -2.63
N ARG A 98 6.88 2.32 -2.64
CA ARG A 98 6.81 1.55 -3.89
C ARG A 98 5.51 1.79 -4.63
N MET A 99 4.40 1.87 -3.92
CA MET A 99 3.10 2.18 -4.52
C MET A 99 3.08 3.56 -5.18
N ALA A 100 3.87 4.51 -4.66
CA ALA A 100 4.08 5.82 -5.28
C ALA A 100 5.07 5.80 -6.46
N GLY A 101 5.50 4.62 -6.93
CA GLY A 101 6.49 4.49 -8.02
C GLY A 101 7.94 4.68 -7.58
N ALA A 102 8.23 4.57 -6.30
CA ALA A 102 9.57 4.71 -5.71
C ALA A 102 10.30 5.98 -6.20
N PRO A 103 9.73 7.18 -5.99
CA PRO A 103 10.30 8.42 -6.51
C PRO A 103 11.69 8.68 -5.92
N THR A 104 12.62 9.12 -6.74
CA THR A 104 13.98 9.47 -6.29
C THR A 104 13.93 10.61 -5.28
N GLY A 105 14.71 10.47 -4.19
CA GLY A 105 14.86 11.52 -3.18
C GLY A 105 15.49 12.79 -3.77
N ASP A 106 15.16 13.93 -3.19
CA ASP A 106 15.64 15.24 -3.65
C ASP A 106 17.00 15.66 -3.05
N GLY A 107 17.68 14.72 -2.38
CA GLY A 107 19.03 14.93 -1.82
C GLY A 107 19.09 15.87 -0.62
N LYS A 108 17.96 16.14 0.03
CA LYS A 108 17.91 16.93 1.26
C LYS A 108 18.51 16.23 2.46
N GLU A 109 18.63 16.98 3.56
CA GLU A 109 19.04 16.45 4.86
C GLU A 109 18.12 15.29 5.29
N ARG A 110 18.71 14.21 5.81
CA ARG A 110 17.98 12.99 6.15
C ARG A 110 16.99 13.22 7.30
N ALA A 111 15.71 13.13 6.97
CA ALA A 111 14.63 13.34 7.95
C ALA A 111 14.64 12.31 9.09
N ILE A 112 15.19 11.10 8.84
CA ILE A 112 15.36 10.05 9.84
C ILE A 112 16.31 10.48 10.97
N ASP A 113 17.39 11.22 10.68
CA ASP A 113 18.48 11.49 11.64
C ASP A 113 18.04 12.34 12.85
N ARG A 114 16.86 12.96 12.77
CA ARG A 114 16.26 13.70 13.91
C ARG A 114 15.60 12.80 14.97
N PHE A 115 15.47 11.49 14.72
CA PHE A 115 14.81 10.56 15.62
C PHE A 115 15.80 9.78 16.45
N ALA A 116 15.44 9.52 17.71
CA ALA A 116 16.34 8.89 18.68
C ALA A 116 16.72 7.44 18.29
N ASP A 117 15.84 6.77 17.54
CA ASP A 117 15.97 5.40 17.06
C ASP A 117 16.29 5.28 15.56
N ALA A 118 16.83 6.34 14.96
CA ALA A 118 17.24 6.37 13.55
C ALA A 118 18.12 5.17 13.14
N GLY A 119 19.01 4.74 14.06
CA GLY A 119 19.91 3.60 13.85
C GLY A 119 19.22 2.24 13.81
N GLU A 120 17.96 2.14 14.20
CA GLU A 120 17.18 0.91 14.19
C GLU A 120 16.48 0.68 12.82
N VAL A 121 16.46 1.70 11.95
CA VAL A 121 15.87 1.58 10.62
C VAL A 121 16.69 0.61 9.78
N SER A 122 16.02 -0.41 9.24
CA SER A 122 16.66 -1.38 8.35
C SER A 122 17.26 -0.70 7.11
N PRO A 123 18.46 -1.10 6.65
CA PRO A 123 19.08 -0.50 5.47
C PRO A 123 18.19 -0.49 4.21
N TRP A 124 17.37 -1.51 4.04
CA TRP A 124 16.41 -1.62 2.92
C TRP A 124 15.21 -0.69 3.06
N ALA A 125 14.94 -0.17 4.25
CA ALA A 125 13.77 0.67 4.54
C ALA A 125 14.09 2.18 4.52
N VAL A 126 15.37 2.54 4.54
CA VAL A 126 15.81 3.95 4.68
C VAL A 126 15.12 4.87 3.66
N GLU A 127 15.19 4.55 2.37
CA GLU A 127 14.59 5.40 1.33
C GLU A 127 13.07 5.57 1.49
N GLY A 128 12.36 4.47 1.78
CA GLY A 128 10.91 4.51 1.99
C GLY A 128 10.52 5.29 3.26
N MET A 129 11.30 5.16 4.33
CA MET A 129 11.08 5.89 5.58
C MET A 129 11.34 7.38 5.41
N GLU A 130 12.45 7.77 4.74
CA GLU A 130 12.76 9.16 4.41
C GLU A 130 11.63 9.80 3.59
N TRP A 131 11.25 9.15 2.50
CA TRP A 131 10.16 9.62 1.65
C TRP A 131 8.85 9.80 2.42
N ALA A 132 8.50 8.83 3.27
CA ALA A 132 7.26 8.89 4.05
C ALA A 132 7.27 10.00 5.11
N LEU A 133 8.45 10.31 5.68
CA LEU A 133 8.64 11.41 6.63
C LEU A 133 8.56 12.78 5.93
N ASP A 134 9.22 12.94 4.78
CA ASP A 134 9.20 14.18 4.00
C ASP A 134 7.79 14.54 3.53
N ARG A 135 7.02 13.54 3.14
CA ARG A 135 5.61 13.69 2.73
C ARG A 135 4.64 13.75 3.91
N LYS A 136 5.14 13.67 5.15
CA LYS A 136 4.34 13.63 6.39
C LYS A 136 3.32 12.48 6.42
N ILE A 137 3.53 11.46 5.61
CA ILE A 137 2.76 10.20 5.63
C ILE A 137 3.06 9.45 6.91
N LEU A 138 4.35 9.30 7.22
CA LEU A 138 4.85 8.77 8.49
C LEU A 138 5.16 9.94 9.45
N THR A 139 4.80 9.75 10.72
CA THR A 139 5.19 10.63 11.81
C THR A 139 5.78 9.81 12.94
N GLY A 140 6.70 10.40 13.72
CA GLY A 140 7.19 9.76 14.94
C GLY A 140 6.09 9.61 15.99
N ARG A 141 6.22 8.60 16.85
CA ARG A 141 5.49 8.50 18.12
C ARG A 141 6.11 9.50 19.09
N ASP A 142 5.27 10.23 19.81
CA ASP A 142 5.71 11.29 20.73
C ASP A 142 6.72 12.29 20.12
N GLY A 143 6.76 12.37 18.78
CA GLY A 143 7.60 13.28 18.02
C GLY A 143 9.08 12.88 17.93
N MET A 144 9.54 11.83 18.61
CA MET A 144 10.97 11.49 18.74
C MET A 144 11.34 10.05 18.41
N ILE A 145 10.35 9.16 18.23
CA ILE A 145 10.57 7.72 18.04
C ILE A 145 9.89 7.26 16.73
N LEU A 146 10.64 6.63 15.85
CA LEU A 146 10.11 6.03 14.61
C LEU A 146 9.49 4.66 14.87
N ALA A 147 10.07 3.88 15.77
CA ALA A 147 9.73 2.49 16.06
C ALA A 147 9.64 1.62 14.76
N PRO A 148 10.71 1.57 13.93
CA PRO A 148 10.64 1.01 12.59
C PRO A 148 10.22 -0.46 12.58
N GLY A 149 10.77 -1.27 13.47
CA GLY A 149 10.49 -2.70 13.59
C GLY A 149 9.21 -3.04 14.34
N GLU A 150 8.52 -2.08 14.95
CA GLU A 150 7.27 -2.34 15.66
C GLU A 150 6.09 -2.51 14.70
N SER A 151 5.17 -3.40 15.07
CA SER A 151 3.95 -3.62 14.30
C SER A 151 3.08 -2.37 14.25
N ALA A 152 2.60 -2.03 13.06
CA ALA A 152 1.66 -0.94 12.89
C ALA A 152 0.25 -1.38 13.33
N SER A 153 -0.40 -0.56 14.16
CA SER A 153 -1.81 -0.73 14.50
C SER A 153 -2.71 -0.38 13.33
N ARG A 154 -3.95 -0.85 13.36
CA ARG A 154 -4.96 -0.51 12.34
C ARG A 154 -5.22 1.00 12.27
N ALA A 155 -5.14 1.70 13.41
CA ALA A 155 -5.26 3.15 13.46
C ALA A 155 -4.07 3.83 12.77
N GLU A 156 -2.84 3.39 13.04
CA GLU A 156 -1.64 3.92 12.40
C GLU A 156 -1.67 3.68 10.88
N VAL A 157 -2.01 2.47 10.45
CA VAL A 157 -2.16 2.16 9.02
C VAL A 157 -3.22 3.05 8.38
N ALA A 158 -4.40 3.21 9.00
CA ALA A 158 -5.46 4.07 8.48
C ALA A 158 -5.00 5.53 8.34
N ALA A 159 -4.30 6.05 9.34
CA ALA A 159 -3.77 7.41 9.32
C ALA A 159 -2.71 7.60 8.22
N MET A 160 -1.80 6.63 8.04
CA MET A 160 -0.79 6.69 6.99
C MET A 160 -1.41 6.56 5.60
N LEU A 161 -2.40 5.68 5.40
CA LEU A 161 -3.14 5.56 4.14
C LEU A 161 -3.92 6.84 3.81
N SER A 162 -4.58 7.46 4.79
CA SER A 162 -5.29 8.73 4.58
C SER A 162 -4.33 9.83 4.11
N ARG A 163 -3.20 10.02 4.79
CA ARG A 163 -2.19 11.01 4.39
C ARG A 163 -1.58 10.68 3.03
N PHE A 164 -1.37 9.41 2.73
CA PHE A 164 -0.90 8.96 1.44
C PHE A 164 -1.89 9.33 0.33
N MET A 165 -3.20 9.10 0.53
CA MET A 165 -4.24 9.51 -0.42
C MET A 165 -4.27 11.02 -0.65
N ASP A 166 -4.12 11.82 0.40
CA ASP A 166 -4.07 13.28 0.30
C ASP A 166 -2.89 13.76 -0.57
N THR A 167 -1.80 12.99 -0.62
CA THR A 167 -0.65 13.29 -1.50
C THR A 167 -0.81 12.74 -2.92
N TRP A 168 -1.74 11.82 -3.12
CA TRP A 168 -1.95 11.09 -4.38
C TRP A 168 -2.93 11.79 -5.33
N ASP A 169 -3.81 12.63 -4.82
CA ASP A 169 -4.77 13.41 -5.62
C ASP A 169 -4.12 14.53 -6.46
N SER A 170 -2.82 14.75 -6.31
CA SER A 170 -2.03 15.56 -7.23
C SER A 170 -1.59 14.69 -8.41
N ASP A 171 -1.52 15.26 -9.61
CA ASP A 171 -1.34 14.73 -10.98
C ASP A 171 -0.40 13.51 -11.23
N ASP A 172 0.16 12.91 -10.18
CA ASP A 172 1.17 11.84 -10.22
C ASP A 172 0.63 10.44 -9.86
N ASN A 173 -0.68 10.19 -9.97
CA ASN A 173 -1.23 8.86 -9.66
C ASN A 173 -0.86 7.83 -10.74
N PRO A 174 0.09 6.90 -10.50
CA PRO A 174 0.50 5.92 -11.50
C PRO A 174 -0.60 4.89 -11.85
N PHE A 175 -1.67 4.82 -11.04
CA PHE A 175 -2.84 3.96 -11.27
C PHE A 175 -4.08 4.77 -11.65
N GLY A 176 -3.96 6.11 -11.74
CA GLY A 176 -5.03 7.06 -12.05
C GLY A 176 -5.10 7.40 -13.50
N SER A 177 -5.99 6.82 -14.12
CA SER A 177 -7.10 7.23 -14.97
C SER A 177 -7.12 6.62 -16.36
N SER A 178 -8.03 5.69 -16.48
CA SER A 178 -8.72 5.50 -17.75
C SER A 178 -10.21 5.92 -17.68
N ASN A 179 -10.64 6.75 -16.70
CA ASN A 179 -12.05 7.16 -16.63
C ASN A 179 -12.29 8.57 -16.05
N ALA A 180 -11.53 9.58 -16.50
CA ALA A 180 -11.88 10.99 -16.27
C ALA A 180 -12.25 11.70 -17.57
N SER A 181 -13.25 11.17 -18.29
CA SER A 181 -13.87 11.85 -19.44
C SER A 181 -15.33 11.45 -19.59
N ASP A 182 -16.11 11.62 -18.52
CA ASP A 182 -17.54 11.89 -18.65
C ASP A 182 -17.85 13.19 -17.90
N PRO A 183 -18.10 14.32 -18.62
CA PRO A 183 -18.63 15.50 -17.98
C PRO A 183 -20.03 15.13 -17.47
N VAL A 184 -20.20 15.21 -16.15
CA VAL A 184 -21.52 15.13 -15.51
C VAL A 184 -22.39 16.23 -16.12
N VAL A 185 -23.19 15.85 -17.10
CA VAL A 185 -24.28 16.66 -17.64
C VAL A 185 -25.28 16.79 -16.50
N ARG A 186 -25.25 17.94 -15.82
CA ARG A 186 -26.33 18.30 -14.91
C ARG A 186 -27.58 18.50 -15.74
N PRO A 187 -28.72 17.82 -15.44
CA PRO A 187 -29.95 18.14 -16.10
C PRO A 187 -30.34 19.58 -15.76
N GLU A 188 -30.52 20.38 -16.78
CA GLU A 188 -31.11 21.71 -16.65
C GLU A 188 -32.52 21.55 -16.07
N ASN A 189 -32.79 22.35 -15.03
CA ASN A 189 -34.09 22.39 -14.37
C ASN A 189 -35.09 23.11 -15.29
N PRO A 190 -36.13 22.46 -15.84
CA PRO A 190 -37.10 23.15 -16.68
C PRO A 190 -38.23 23.70 -15.84
N LEU A 191 -38.00 24.77 -15.10
CA LEU A 191 -39.06 25.66 -14.54
C LEU A 191 -38.49 27.07 -14.41
N GLY A 192 -38.73 27.87 -15.41
CA GLY A 192 -38.68 29.30 -15.44
C GLY A 192 -39.80 29.80 -16.33
#